data_e8803ab7e00aaca501011fcd83f3ecd4
#
_entry.id   e8803ab7e00aaca501011fcd83f3ecd4
#
_cell.length_a   1.000
_cell.length_b   1.000
_cell.length_c   1.000
_cell.angle_alpha   90.00
_cell.angle_beta   90.00
_cell.angle_gamma   90.00
#
_symmetry.space_group_name_H-M   'P 1'
#
loop_
_entity.id
_entity.type
_entity.pdbx_description
1 polymer ?
#
loop_
_entity_poly.entity_id
_entity_poly.type
_entity_poly.pdbx_seq_one_letter_code
_entity_poly.pdbx_strand_id
1 'polypeptide(L)'
;MPSHPVRIEFAAMPHSDAIEAAARRRMRGIEAAHPCVLEWTARIEAPQHAGADDRFAAVVRARVVGGHTLSGDAHGHDALAALRLAFNELELELEADQASARVRAAAWLAAVRDRMRGWPEFP
;
A
#
# COMPACT_ATOMS: atom_id res chain seq x y z
N MET A 1 7.94 2.24 20.22
CA MET A 1 6.79 1.83 19.64
C MET A 1 6.90 0.97 18.47
N PRO A 2 6.32 -0.14 18.54
CA PRO A 2 6.43 -1.03 17.42
C PRO A 2 5.67 -0.42 16.30
N SER A 3 6.41 -0.07 15.33
CA SER A 3 5.82 0.17 14.07
C SER A 3 5.62 -1.17 13.40
N HIS A 4 4.87 -1.19 12.35
CA HIS A 4 4.68 -2.38 11.54
C HIS A 4 5.99 -2.80 10.89
N PRO A 5 6.17 -4.09 10.60
CA PRO A 5 7.36 -4.55 9.90
C PRO A 5 7.54 -3.82 8.57
N VAL A 6 8.78 -3.40 8.34
CA VAL A 6 9.15 -2.67 7.13
C VAL A 6 10.40 -3.31 6.54
N ARG A 7 10.35 -3.64 5.25
CA ARG A 7 11.49 -4.16 4.53
C ARG A 7 11.73 -3.27 3.31
N ILE A 8 12.93 -2.73 3.20
CA ILE A 8 13.31 -1.89 2.07
C ILE A 8 14.57 -2.48 1.45
N GLU A 9 14.49 -2.79 0.17
CA GLU A 9 15.58 -3.41 -0.57
C GLU A 9 16.04 -2.49 -1.69
N PHE A 10 17.35 -2.46 -1.91
CA PHE A 10 17.96 -1.74 -3.03
C PHE A 10 18.62 -2.76 -3.94
N ALA A 11 18.32 -2.69 -5.23
CA ALA A 11 18.84 -3.60 -6.22
C ALA A 11 19.63 -2.83 -7.28
N ALA A 12 20.80 -3.36 -7.65
CA ALA A 12 21.68 -2.76 -8.65
C ALA A 12 22.12 -1.33 -8.29
N MET A 13 22.07 -1.00 -7.00
CA MET A 13 22.51 0.30 -6.51
C MET A 13 22.89 0.18 -5.04
N PRO A 14 23.77 1.06 -4.53
CA PRO A 14 24.11 1.06 -3.11
C PRO A 14 22.91 1.46 -2.25
N HIS A 15 22.92 1.02 -1.01
CA HIS A 15 21.94 1.47 -0.03
C HIS A 15 21.99 2.99 0.11
N SER A 16 20.83 3.63 0.20
CA SER A 16 20.73 5.07 0.39
C SER A 16 19.88 5.36 1.62
N ASP A 17 20.53 5.92 2.65
CA ASP A 17 19.82 6.30 3.87
C ASP A 17 18.76 7.36 3.60
N ALA A 18 19.03 8.27 2.68
CA ALA A 18 18.08 9.33 2.34
C ALA A 18 16.82 8.78 1.69
N ILE A 19 16.97 7.82 0.78
CA ILE A 19 15.83 7.19 0.12
C ILE A 19 15.06 6.33 1.13
N GLU A 20 15.77 5.59 1.98
CA GLU A 20 15.12 4.78 3.01
C GLU A 20 14.31 5.67 3.96
N ALA A 21 14.87 6.79 4.39
CA ALA A 21 14.17 7.73 5.27
C ALA A 21 12.93 8.31 4.61
N ALA A 22 13.02 8.64 3.33
CA ALA A 22 11.88 9.15 2.57
C ALA A 22 10.78 8.10 2.45
N ALA A 23 11.15 6.85 2.18
CA ALA A 23 10.20 5.75 2.09
C ALA A 23 9.49 5.53 3.43
N ARG A 24 10.24 5.47 4.52
CA ARG A 24 9.66 5.25 5.85
C ARG A 24 8.73 6.39 6.25
N ARG A 25 9.09 7.61 5.93
CA ARG A 25 8.24 8.77 6.21
C ARG A 25 6.92 8.68 5.45
N ARG A 26 6.98 8.30 4.18
CA ARG A 26 5.76 8.14 3.38
C ARG A 26 4.89 7.01 3.92
N MET A 27 5.51 5.89 4.31
CA MET A 27 4.79 4.75 4.90
C MET A 27 4.04 5.17 6.17
N ARG A 28 4.69 5.93 7.04
CA ARG A 28 4.03 6.42 8.25
C ARG A 28 2.85 7.33 7.93
N GLY A 29 2.98 8.19 6.93
CA GLY A 29 1.88 9.05 6.50
C GLY A 29 0.70 8.25 5.97
N ILE A 30 0.97 7.22 5.19
CA ILE A 30 -0.08 6.35 4.65
C ILE A 30 -0.74 5.54 5.77
N GLU A 31 0.05 5.01 6.72
CA GLU A 31 -0.50 4.28 7.87
C GLU A 31 -1.43 5.15 8.71
N ALA A 32 -1.11 6.43 8.86
CA ALA A 32 -1.95 7.35 9.61
C ALA A 32 -3.32 7.52 8.95
N ALA A 33 -3.35 7.55 7.62
CA ALA A 33 -4.60 7.67 6.86
C ALA A 33 -5.29 6.32 6.65
N HIS A 34 -4.53 5.22 6.67
CA HIS A 34 -5.02 3.87 6.38
C HIS A 34 -4.53 2.89 7.43
N PRO A 35 -5.18 2.86 8.62
CA PRO A 35 -4.73 2.00 9.71
C PRO A 35 -4.80 0.50 9.42
N CYS A 36 -5.41 0.11 8.31
CA CYS A 36 -5.51 -1.30 7.92
C CYS A 36 -4.18 -1.91 7.46
N VAL A 37 -3.16 -1.09 7.24
CA VAL A 37 -1.86 -1.58 6.77
C VAL A 37 -1.13 -2.27 7.92
N LEU A 38 -0.66 -3.50 7.68
CA LEU A 38 0.01 -4.32 8.68
C LEU A 38 1.50 -4.49 8.43
N GLU A 39 1.93 -4.40 7.17
CA GLU A 39 3.31 -4.71 6.80
C GLU A 39 3.67 -4.04 5.49
N TRP A 40 4.92 -3.65 5.37
CA TRP A 40 5.43 -2.96 4.18
C TRP A 40 6.61 -3.68 3.57
N THR A 41 6.67 -3.69 2.25
CA THR A 41 7.86 -4.07 1.50
C THR A 41 8.05 -3.07 0.37
N ALA A 42 9.27 -2.59 0.21
CA ALA A 42 9.62 -1.69 -0.89
C ALA A 42 10.90 -2.18 -1.53
N ARG A 43 10.95 -2.11 -2.85
CA ARG A 43 12.15 -2.44 -3.61
C ARG A 43 12.41 -1.35 -4.61
N ILE A 44 13.62 -0.84 -4.63
CA ILE A 44 14.07 0.17 -5.56
C ILE A 44 15.21 -0.44 -6.39
N GLU A 45 15.10 -0.39 -7.68
CA GLU A 45 16.08 -0.97 -8.57
C GLU A 45 16.59 0.07 -9.55
N ALA A 46 17.91 0.21 -9.61
CA ALA A 46 18.54 1.08 -10.58
C ALA A 46 18.53 0.42 -11.97
N PRO A 47 18.56 1.21 -13.04
CA PRO A 47 18.65 0.64 -14.38
C PRO A 47 19.95 -0.14 -14.52
N GLN A 48 19.86 -1.34 -15.11
CA GLN A 48 21.01 -2.23 -15.25
C GLN A 48 21.74 -2.04 -16.57
N HIS A 49 21.10 -1.40 -17.53
CA HIS A 49 21.66 -1.17 -18.84
C HIS A 49 21.43 0.28 -19.24
N ALA A 50 22.48 0.91 -19.71
CA ALA A 50 22.37 2.24 -20.30
C ALA A 50 21.62 2.11 -21.63
N GLY A 51 20.60 2.93 -21.82
CA GLY A 51 19.82 2.91 -23.05
C GLY A 51 18.61 3.81 -22.97
N ALA A 52 17.71 3.65 -23.95
CA ALA A 52 16.53 4.49 -24.06
C ALA A 52 15.58 4.35 -22.86
N ASP A 53 15.61 3.21 -22.19
CA ASP A 53 14.77 2.94 -21.02
C ASP A 53 15.56 2.94 -19.72
N ASP A 54 16.48 3.88 -19.62
CA ASP A 54 17.36 4.02 -18.46
C ASP A 54 16.58 4.60 -17.27
N ARG A 55 15.71 3.83 -16.69
CA ARG A 55 14.84 4.29 -15.63
C ARG A 55 14.97 3.44 -14.38
N PHE A 56 14.83 4.11 -13.24
CA PHE A 56 14.71 3.44 -11.97
C PHE A 56 13.31 2.84 -11.85
N ALA A 57 13.24 1.69 -11.20
CA ALA A 57 11.97 1.03 -10.93
C ALA A 57 11.74 0.98 -9.43
N ALA A 58 10.51 1.14 -9.00
CA ALA A 58 10.14 0.99 -7.60
C ALA A 58 8.86 0.17 -7.50
N VAL A 59 8.85 -0.75 -6.54
CA VAL A 59 7.66 -1.53 -6.20
C VAL A 59 7.46 -1.40 -4.71
N VAL A 60 6.26 -1.00 -4.29
CA VAL A 60 5.89 -0.94 -2.88
C VAL A 60 4.69 -1.85 -2.67
N ARG A 61 4.70 -2.57 -1.57
CA ARG A 61 3.63 -3.49 -1.22
C ARG A 61 3.22 -3.28 0.22
N ALA A 62 1.92 -3.35 0.46
CA ALA A 62 1.36 -3.25 1.78
C ALA A 62 0.44 -4.45 2.01
N ARG A 63 0.72 -5.21 3.06
CA ARG A 63 -0.20 -6.26 3.49
C ARG A 63 -1.21 -5.61 4.41
N VAL A 64 -2.48 -5.88 4.18
CA VAL A 64 -3.57 -5.23 4.91
C VAL A 64 -4.37 -6.24 5.71
N VAL A 65 -5.15 -5.73 6.65
CA VAL A 65 -6.10 -6.54 7.41
C VAL A 65 -7.01 -7.28 6.43
N GLY A 66 -7.18 -8.57 6.65
CA GLY A 66 -7.89 -9.44 5.71
C GLY A 66 -6.95 -10.36 4.94
N GLY A 67 -5.64 -10.12 5.03
CA GLY A 67 -4.62 -11.04 4.53
C GLY A 67 -4.16 -10.82 3.12
N HIS A 68 -4.74 -9.91 2.37
CA HIS A 68 -4.30 -9.66 1.00
C HIS A 68 -3.24 -8.55 0.96
N THR A 69 -2.58 -8.46 -0.15
CA THR A 69 -1.49 -7.50 -0.37
C THR A 69 -1.87 -6.57 -1.53
N LEU A 70 -1.68 -5.30 -1.29
CA LEU A 70 -1.85 -4.28 -2.33
C LEU A 70 -0.48 -3.80 -2.75
N SER A 71 -0.35 -3.38 -4.00
CA SER A 71 0.95 -2.95 -4.51
C SER A 71 0.82 -1.77 -5.45
N GLY A 72 1.90 -1.01 -5.51
CA GLY A 72 2.07 0.02 -6.52
C GLY A 72 3.45 -0.16 -7.13
N ASP A 73 3.57 0.01 -8.43
CA ASP A 73 4.86 -0.01 -9.09
C ASP A 73 4.96 1.14 -10.08
N ALA A 74 6.17 1.60 -10.29
CA ALA A 74 6.38 2.76 -11.14
C ALA A 74 7.83 2.82 -11.61
N HIS A 75 8.03 3.58 -12.65
CA HIS A 75 9.35 3.90 -13.17
C HIS A 75 9.55 5.41 -13.10
N GLY A 76 10.77 5.83 -12.93
CA GLY A 76 11.11 7.24 -12.90
C GLY A 76 12.57 7.46 -13.30
N HIS A 77 12.91 8.70 -13.62
CA HIS A 77 14.28 9.04 -14.03
C HIS A 77 15.25 9.06 -12.86
N ASP A 78 14.78 9.05 -11.63
CA ASP A 78 15.60 8.80 -10.45
C ASP A 78 14.84 7.95 -9.44
N ALA A 79 15.55 7.43 -8.46
CA ALA A 79 14.99 6.51 -7.49
C ALA A 79 13.85 7.15 -6.69
N LEU A 80 14.00 8.40 -6.31
CA LEU A 80 13.00 9.08 -5.49
C LEU A 80 11.71 9.33 -6.28
N ALA A 81 11.85 9.69 -7.56
CA ALA A 81 10.70 9.88 -8.43
C ALA A 81 9.93 8.57 -8.63
N ALA A 82 10.65 7.47 -8.90
CA ALA A 82 10.02 6.15 -9.05
C ALA A 82 9.29 5.74 -7.77
N LEU A 83 9.94 5.94 -6.62
CA LEU A 83 9.36 5.59 -5.33
C LEU A 83 8.10 6.40 -5.04
N ARG A 84 8.12 7.69 -5.31
CA ARG A 84 6.96 8.56 -5.09
C ARG A 84 5.76 8.12 -5.92
N LEU A 85 6.01 7.80 -7.19
CA LEU A 85 4.94 7.35 -8.08
C LEU A 85 4.38 5.99 -7.65
N ALA A 86 5.25 5.09 -7.18
CA ALA A 86 4.82 3.79 -6.68
C ALA A 86 3.92 3.94 -5.45
N PHE A 87 4.27 4.82 -4.52
CA PHE A 87 3.44 5.09 -3.36
C PHE A 87 2.10 5.73 -3.74
N ASN A 88 2.12 6.64 -4.71
CA ASN A 88 0.87 7.25 -5.18
C ASN A 88 -0.08 6.20 -5.73
N GLU A 89 0.44 5.25 -6.50
CA GLU A 89 -0.36 4.15 -7.04
C GLU A 89 -0.88 3.24 -5.93
N LEU A 90 -0.03 2.91 -4.96
CA LEU A 90 -0.46 2.10 -3.83
C LEU A 90 -1.57 2.78 -3.03
N GLU A 91 -1.47 4.08 -2.83
CA GLU A 91 -2.49 4.83 -2.10
C GLU A 91 -3.84 4.78 -2.80
N LEU A 92 -3.84 4.87 -4.13
CA LEU A 92 -5.08 4.72 -4.90
C LEU A 92 -5.68 3.32 -4.72
N GLU A 93 -4.83 2.29 -4.70
CA GLU A 93 -5.28 0.92 -4.47
C GLU A 93 -5.86 0.76 -3.07
N LEU A 94 -5.25 1.37 -2.06
CA LEU A 94 -5.76 1.35 -0.70
C LEU A 94 -7.13 2.00 -0.61
N GLU A 95 -7.30 3.15 -1.24
CA GLU A 95 -8.58 3.85 -1.25
C GLU A 95 -9.67 3.02 -1.93
N ALA A 96 -9.34 2.39 -3.05
CA ALA A 96 -10.27 1.52 -3.77
C ALA A 96 -10.65 0.30 -2.94
N ASP A 97 -9.67 -0.31 -2.28
CA ASP A 97 -9.89 -1.48 -1.43
C ASP A 97 -10.80 -1.15 -0.25
N GLN A 98 -10.57 -0.01 0.40
CA GLN A 98 -11.40 0.42 1.52
C GLN A 98 -12.80 0.79 1.07
N ALA A 99 -12.96 1.41 -0.09
CA ALA A 99 -14.28 1.72 -0.63
C ALA A 99 -15.06 0.43 -0.91
N SER A 100 -14.39 -0.59 -1.49
CA SER A 100 -15.01 -1.88 -1.74
C SER A 100 -15.40 -2.58 -0.44
N ALA A 101 -14.55 -2.49 0.59
CA ALA A 101 -14.85 -3.07 1.89
C ALA A 101 -16.07 -2.42 2.53
N ARG A 102 -16.21 -1.11 2.41
CA ARG A 102 -17.39 -0.39 2.91
C ARG A 102 -18.66 -0.83 2.20
N VAL A 103 -18.58 -0.98 0.88
CA VAL A 103 -19.73 -1.45 0.08
C VAL A 103 -20.12 -2.85 0.49
N ARG A 104 -19.16 -3.75 0.66
CA ARG A 104 -19.43 -5.12 1.11
C ARG A 104 -20.04 -5.15 2.51
N ALA A 105 -19.53 -4.33 3.42
CA ALA A 105 -20.05 -4.23 4.78
C ALA A 105 -21.48 -3.69 4.78
N ALA A 106 -21.77 -2.68 3.99
CA ALA A 106 -23.11 -2.12 3.87
C ALA A 106 -24.08 -3.15 3.31
N ALA A 107 -23.67 -3.90 2.29
CA ALA A 107 -24.50 -4.96 1.69
C ALA A 107 -24.77 -6.07 2.70
N TRP A 108 -23.75 -6.47 3.47
CA TRP A 108 -23.90 -7.49 4.50
C TRP A 108 -24.90 -7.04 5.59
N LEU A 109 -24.73 -5.80 6.06
CA LEU A 109 -25.64 -5.25 7.07
C LEU A 109 -27.08 -5.18 6.57
N ALA A 110 -27.27 -4.78 5.31
CA ALA A 110 -28.58 -4.74 4.70
C ALA A 110 -29.21 -6.13 4.61
N ALA A 111 -28.40 -7.14 4.25
CA ALA A 111 -28.85 -8.52 4.17
C ALA A 111 -29.22 -9.07 5.55
N VAL A 112 -28.44 -8.76 6.58
CA VAL A 112 -28.73 -9.17 7.95
C VAL A 112 -30.03 -8.51 8.42
N ARG A 113 -30.16 -7.21 8.20
CA ARG A 113 -31.35 -6.47 8.59
C ARG A 113 -32.60 -7.05 7.92
N ASP A 114 -32.48 -7.43 6.65
CA ASP A 114 -33.56 -8.00 5.88
C ASP A 114 -33.98 -9.37 6.42
N ARG A 115 -32.99 -10.20 6.79
CA ARG A 115 -33.24 -11.50 7.40
C ARG A 115 -33.89 -11.39 8.77
N MET A 116 -33.60 -10.32 9.50
CA MET A 116 -34.18 -10.10 10.83
C MET A 116 -35.53 -9.40 10.79
N ARG A 117 -35.97 -9.03 9.62
CA ARG A 117 -37.28 -8.42 9.44
C ARG A 117 -38.34 -9.47 9.78
N GLY A 118 -39.24 -9.16 10.69
CA GLY A 118 -40.23 -10.12 11.14
C GLY A 118 -39.84 -10.95 12.35
N TRP A 119 -38.62 -10.77 12.85
CA TRP A 119 -38.25 -11.38 14.12
C TRP A 119 -39.04 -10.72 15.24
N PRO A 120 -39.47 -11.52 16.26
CA PRO A 120 -40.17 -10.93 17.38
C PRO A 120 -39.26 -9.97 18.13
N GLU A 121 -39.87 -8.91 18.64
CA GLU A 121 -39.14 -7.97 19.47
C GLU A 121 -38.81 -8.65 20.77
N PHE A 122 -37.57 -8.40 21.24
CA PHE A 122 -37.19 -8.90 22.55
C PHE A 122 -37.60 -7.88 23.62
N PRO A 123 -38.12 -8.36 24.73
CA PRO A 123 -38.52 -7.46 25.82
C PRO A 123 -37.32 -6.75 26.44
#